data_d80c4157daf0e60131879661c2c3b739
#
_entry.id   d80c4157daf0e60131879661c2c3b739
#
_cell.length_a   1.000
_cell.length_b   1.000
_cell.length_c   1.000
_cell.angle_alpha   90.00
_cell.angle_beta   90.00
_cell.angle_gamma   90.00
#
_symmetry.space_group_name_H-M   'P 1'
#
loop_
_entity.id
_entity.type
_entity.pdbx_description
1 polymer ?
#
loop_
_entity_poly.entity_id
_entity_poly.type
_entity_poly.pdbx_seq_one_letter_code
_entity_poly.pdbx_strand_id
1 'polypeptide(L)'
;MFKNKWFVGGFIVIITVTLYYSLSTELPFVERIERSREDYRQNILSMEDSPIDLDTFEHFEYFDPNESFLIEGKFTASKENETFKLMMTDSSTNDIPLAGTAELVIDGQTVKLKVFDEGETFLLPFNDKTNSIKTYGGGRYINIEKRAVNDDEITVDFNEAHNFYCAYNINYVCPLPPSENNIGIEIDAGERTYGDHQHD
;
A
#
# COMPACT_ATOMS: atom_id res chain seq x y z
N MET A 1 4.78 31.16 -45.28
CA MET A 1 6.03 30.37 -45.36
C MET A 1 7.02 30.96 -44.37
N PHE A 2 7.21 30.28 -43.23
CA PHE A 2 8.02 30.78 -42.09
C PHE A 2 9.51 30.84 -42.49
N LYS A 3 10.00 32.01 -42.86
CA LYS A 3 11.41 32.26 -43.23
C LYS A 3 12.29 32.71 -42.05
N ASN A 4 11.74 32.77 -40.83
CA ASN A 4 12.50 33.26 -39.68
C ASN A 4 12.93 32.13 -38.77
N LYS A 5 14.23 31.74 -38.86
CA LYS A 5 14.83 30.67 -38.05
C LYS A 5 14.64 30.86 -36.52
N TRP A 6 14.56 32.14 -36.10
CA TRP A 6 14.35 32.52 -34.69
C TRP A 6 12.93 32.20 -34.22
N PHE A 7 11.94 32.31 -35.11
CA PHE A 7 10.55 31.99 -34.79
C PHE A 7 10.33 30.50 -34.64
N VAL A 8 10.98 29.70 -35.50
CA VAL A 8 10.95 28.24 -35.43
C VAL A 8 11.69 27.74 -34.15
N GLY A 9 12.85 28.34 -33.83
CA GLY A 9 13.59 28.04 -32.62
C GLY A 9 12.80 28.35 -31.35
N GLY A 10 12.13 29.51 -31.29
CA GLY A 10 11.28 29.90 -30.16
C GLY A 10 10.11 28.93 -29.96
N PHE A 11 9.49 28.51 -31.07
CA PHE A 11 8.35 27.58 -31.03
C PHE A 11 8.76 26.19 -30.54
N ILE A 12 9.92 25.70 -30.97
CA ILE A 12 10.48 24.42 -30.48
C ILE A 12 10.76 24.48 -28.98
N VAL A 13 11.35 25.57 -28.48
CA VAL A 13 11.63 25.74 -27.05
C VAL A 13 10.33 25.76 -26.24
N ILE A 14 9.29 26.45 -26.69
CA ILE A 14 7.99 26.45 -26.01
C ILE A 14 7.40 25.04 -25.98
N ILE A 15 7.42 24.30 -27.08
CA ILE A 15 6.90 22.93 -27.13
C ILE A 15 7.70 22.01 -26.20
N THR A 16 9.03 22.11 -26.19
CA THR A 16 9.85 21.27 -25.31
C THR A 16 9.65 21.59 -23.82
N VAL A 17 9.49 22.87 -23.50
CA VAL A 17 9.18 23.31 -22.12
C VAL A 17 7.79 22.87 -21.71
N THR A 18 6.76 23.02 -22.56
CA THR A 18 5.40 22.53 -22.26
C THR A 18 5.35 21.01 -22.17
N LEU A 19 6.04 20.28 -23.04
CA LEU A 19 6.18 18.82 -22.94
C LEU A 19 6.92 18.41 -21.65
N TYR A 20 7.99 19.09 -21.29
CA TYR A 20 8.72 18.83 -20.05
C TYR A 20 7.83 19.03 -18.83
N TYR A 21 7.09 20.16 -18.72
CA TYR A 21 6.16 20.39 -17.61
C TYR A 21 4.97 19.43 -17.64
N SER A 22 4.47 19.04 -18.81
CA SER A 22 3.37 18.06 -18.92
C SER A 22 3.78 16.64 -18.54
N LEU A 23 5.06 16.27 -18.76
CA LEU A 23 5.60 14.95 -18.41
C LEU A 23 6.13 14.88 -16.98
N SER A 24 6.42 16.03 -16.35
CA SER A 24 6.99 16.10 -14.99
C SER A 24 5.97 16.52 -13.92
N THR A 25 4.70 16.74 -14.27
CA THR A 25 3.66 17.05 -13.27
C THR A 25 3.27 15.74 -12.58
N GLU A 26 3.72 15.55 -11.34
CA GLU A 26 3.18 14.50 -10.49
C GLU A 26 1.67 14.75 -10.30
N LEU A 27 0.90 13.67 -10.26
CA LEU A 27 -0.53 13.76 -10.02
C LEU A 27 -0.79 14.36 -8.62
N PRO A 28 -1.85 15.15 -8.45
CA PRO A 28 -2.30 15.57 -7.14
C PRO A 28 -2.47 14.34 -6.21
N PHE A 29 -2.17 14.50 -4.93
CA PHE A 29 -2.18 13.41 -3.95
C PHE A 29 -3.45 12.55 -4.03
N VAL A 30 -4.63 13.18 -3.99
CA VAL A 30 -5.92 12.47 -4.05
C VAL A 30 -6.05 11.66 -5.35
N GLU A 31 -5.72 12.25 -6.50
CA GLU A 31 -5.80 11.58 -7.80
C GLU A 31 -4.82 10.40 -7.89
N ARG A 32 -3.65 10.51 -7.27
CA ARG A 32 -2.67 9.43 -7.18
C ARG A 32 -3.22 8.24 -6.38
N ILE A 33 -3.83 8.52 -5.22
CA ILE A 33 -4.43 7.48 -4.38
C ILE A 33 -5.63 6.82 -5.07
N GLU A 34 -6.53 7.60 -5.68
CA GLU A 34 -7.67 7.06 -6.41
C GLU A 34 -7.24 6.17 -7.58
N ARG A 35 -6.17 6.56 -8.30
CA ARG A 35 -5.60 5.74 -9.37
C ARG A 35 -5.01 4.44 -8.83
N SER A 36 -4.23 4.48 -7.76
CA SER A 36 -3.65 3.29 -7.13
C SER A 36 -4.74 2.30 -6.69
N ARG A 37 -5.82 2.80 -6.09
CA ARG A 37 -6.99 1.99 -5.69
C ARG A 37 -7.71 1.37 -6.89
N GLU A 38 -7.85 2.11 -7.98
CA GLU A 38 -8.45 1.60 -9.20
C GLU A 38 -7.56 0.54 -9.86
N ASP A 39 -6.24 0.75 -9.89
CA ASP A 39 -5.29 -0.24 -10.40
C ASP A 39 -5.33 -1.52 -9.55
N TYR A 40 -5.37 -1.40 -8.21
CA TYR A 40 -5.55 -2.53 -7.31
C TYR A 40 -6.87 -3.27 -7.60
N ARG A 41 -7.98 -2.54 -7.72
CA ARG A 41 -9.30 -3.10 -8.04
C ARG A 41 -9.27 -3.87 -9.36
N GLN A 42 -8.73 -3.29 -10.41
CA GLN A 42 -8.64 -3.94 -11.72
C GLN A 42 -7.77 -5.20 -11.65
N ASN A 43 -6.64 -5.14 -10.96
CA ASN A 43 -5.74 -6.27 -10.82
C ASN A 43 -6.44 -7.44 -10.11
N ILE A 44 -7.04 -7.22 -8.93
CA ILE A 44 -7.66 -8.29 -8.15
C ILE A 44 -8.88 -8.90 -8.87
N LEU A 45 -9.70 -8.08 -9.58
CA LEU A 45 -10.87 -8.56 -10.32
C LEU A 45 -10.48 -9.32 -11.60
N SER A 46 -9.31 -9.04 -12.18
CA SER A 46 -8.84 -9.69 -13.43
C SER A 46 -8.03 -10.96 -13.20
N MET A 47 -7.71 -11.31 -11.96
CA MET A 47 -6.99 -12.54 -11.63
C MET A 47 -7.82 -13.78 -12.02
N GLU A 48 -7.17 -14.81 -12.56
CA GLU A 48 -7.81 -16.08 -12.88
C GLU A 48 -8.44 -16.75 -11.65
N ASP A 49 -7.72 -16.69 -10.52
CA ASP A 49 -8.19 -17.14 -9.20
C ASP A 49 -8.50 -15.94 -8.31
N SER A 50 -9.38 -15.03 -8.77
CA SER A 50 -9.76 -13.88 -7.95
C SER A 50 -10.45 -14.34 -6.66
N PRO A 51 -10.11 -13.74 -5.51
CA PRO A 51 -10.84 -13.99 -4.27
C PRO A 51 -12.24 -13.35 -4.26
N ILE A 52 -12.54 -12.49 -5.23
CA ILE A 52 -13.78 -11.74 -5.35
C ILE A 52 -14.80 -12.56 -6.17
N ASP A 53 -15.99 -12.74 -5.62
CA ASP A 53 -17.14 -13.24 -6.38
C ASP A 53 -17.68 -12.10 -7.26
N LEU A 54 -17.40 -12.19 -8.57
CA LEU A 54 -17.77 -11.16 -9.54
C LEU A 54 -19.29 -11.00 -9.70
N ASP A 55 -20.09 -12.01 -9.37
CA ASP A 55 -21.55 -11.96 -9.49
C ASP A 55 -22.18 -11.13 -8.35
N THR A 56 -21.50 -11.01 -7.22
CA THR A 56 -21.95 -10.30 -6.04
C THR A 56 -21.14 -9.06 -5.69
N PHE A 57 -20.05 -8.82 -6.43
CA PHE A 57 -19.19 -7.66 -6.18
C PHE A 57 -19.88 -6.34 -6.52
N GLU A 58 -19.91 -5.45 -5.54
CA GLU A 58 -20.40 -4.09 -5.74
C GLU A 58 -19.22 -3.10 -5.83
N HIS A 59 -18.48 -2.92 -4.76
CA HIS A 59 -17.32 -2.01 -4.70
C HIS A 59 -16.48 -2.28 -3.46
N PHE A 60 -15.26 -1.75 -3.44
CA PHE A 60 -14.46 -1.63 -2.21
C PHE A 60 -14.76 -0.30 -1.54
N GLU A 61 -14.85 -0.31 -0.22
CA GLU A 61 -14.98 0.90 0.57
C GLU A 61 -13.62 1.36 1.11
N TYR A 62 -13.38 2.67 1.06
CA TYR A 62 -12.16 3.29 1.54
C TYR A 62 -12.45 4.47 2.45
N PHE A 63 -11.50 4.80 3.32
CA PHE A 63 -11.45 6.12 3.91
C PHE A 63 -11.06 7.16 2.86
N ASP A 64 -11.46 8.43 3.10
CA ASP A 64 -11.00 9.53 2.25
C ASP A 64 -9.47 9.63 2.28
N PRO A 65 -8.81 9.92 1.15
CA PRO A 65 -7.36 10.12 1.12
C PRO A 65 -6.91 11.22 2.07
N ASN A 66 -5.89 10.94 2.89
CA ASN A 66 -5.38 11.86 3.90
C ASN A 66 -3.84 11.84 3.90
N GLU A 67 -3.22 12.96 3.53
CA GLU A 67 -1.76 13.11 3.46
C GLU A 67 -1.06 12.86 4.80
N SER A 68 -1.73 13.04 5.93
CA SER A 68 -1.14 12.77 7.25
C SER A 68 -0.80 11.28 7.47
N PHE A 69 -1.32 10.40 6.61
CA PHE A 69 -1.02 8.97 6.61
C PHE A 69 -0.03 8.54 5.51
N LEU A 70 0.56 9.48 4.78
CA LEU A 70 1.76 9.27 3.98
C LEU A 70 2.97 9.60 4.87
N ILE A 71 3.69 8.59 5.35
CA ILE A 71 4.65 8.74 6.43
C ILE A 71 6.05 8.32 5.98
N GLU A 72 6.99 9.23 6.13
CA GLU A 72 8.41 8.95 6.00
C GLU A 72 8.97 8.50 7.36
N GLY A 73 9.82 7.50 7.35
CA GLY A 73 10.41 6.96 8.54
C GLY A 73 11.79 6.36 8.30
N LYS A 74 12.37 5.85 9.38
CA LYS A 74 13.67 5.19 9.30
C LYS A 74 13.49 3.71 8.95
N PHE A 75 14.32 3.22 8.02
CA PHE A 75 14.41 1.80 7.69
C PHE A 75 15.72 1.21 8.23
N THR A 76 15.61 0.06 8.87
CA THR A 76 16.76 -0.74 9.26
C THR A 76 16.66 -2.09 8.58
N ALA A 77 17.49 -2.33 7.57
CA ALA A 77 17.51 -3.58 6.84
C ALA A 77 17.84 -4.76 7.77
N SER A 78 17.22 -5.91 7.51
CA SER A 78 17.54 -7.16 8.17
C SER A 78 18.90 -7.70 7.72
N LYS A 79 19.37 -8.76 8.39
CA LYS A 79 20.54 -9.50 7.91
C LYS A 79 20.19 -10.28 6.64
N GLU A 80 21.20 -10.52 5.82
CA GLU A 80 21.04 -11.34 4.64
C GLU A 80 20.46 -12.72 4.98
N ASN A 81 19.44 -13.15 4.22
CA ASN A 81 18.71 -14.40 4.40
C ASN A 81 18.00 -14.55 5.77
N GLU A 82 17.74 -13.48 6.48
CA GLU A 82 16.93 -13.52 7.69
C GLU A 82 15.46 -13.78 7.32
N THR A 83 14.85 -14.75 8.01
CA THR A 83 13.43 -15.08 7.85
C THR A 83 12.68 -14.81 9.14
N PHE A 84 11.38 -14.56 9.01
CA PHE A 84 10.47 -14.38 10.13
C PHE A 84 9.32 -15.39 10.00
N LYS A 85 8.99 -16.03 11.10
CA LYS A 85 7.89 -17.01 11.13
C LYS A 85 6.57 -16.31 11.36
N LEU A 86 5.76 -16.15 10.30
CA LEU A 86 4.42 -15.64 10.38
C LEU A 86 3.41 -16.74 10.66
N MET A 87 2.42 -16.44 11.49
CA MET A 87 1.24 -17.27 11.68
C MET A 87 0.26 -17.01 10.54
N MET A 88 -0.40 -18.08 10.09
CA MET A 88 -1.43 -18.02 9.05
C MET A 88 -2.82 -18.16 9.67
N THR A 89 -3.86 -17.79 8.92
CA THR A 89 -5.26 -17.87 9.38
C THR A 89 -5.74 -19.29 9.72
N ASP A 90 -5.12 -20.33 9.13
CA ASP A 90 -5.38 -21.75 9.44
C ASP A 90 -4.55 -22.29 10.63
N SER A 91 -3.87 -21.42 11.37
CA SER A 91 -2.95 -21.74 12.47
C SER A 91 -1.65 -22.42 12.04
N SER A 92 -1.39 -22.58 10.75
CA SER A 92 -0.06 -22.95 10.25
C SER A 92 0.94 -21.79 10.38
N THR A 93 2.20 -22.05 10.09
CA THR A 93 3.23 -21.01 10.07
C THR A 93 4.00 -21.05 8.76
N ASN A 94 4.39 -19.88 8.26
CA ASN A 94 5.22 -19.74 7.08
C ASN A 94 6.46 -18.89 7.38
N ASP A 95 7.63 -19.34 6.92
CA ASP A 95 8.87 -18.59 7.05
C ASP A 95 8.98 -17.63 5.85
N ILE A 96 8.85 -16.32 6.11
CA ILE A 96 8.90 -15.27 5.09
C ILE A 96 10.20 -14.48 5.22
N PRO A 97 10.90 -14.14 4.12
CA PRO A 97 12.09 -13.31 4.17
C PRO A 97 11.79 -11.96 4.83
N LEU A 98 12.58 -11.60 5.85
CA LEU A 98 12.47 -10.32 6.53
C LEU A 98 13.30 -9.28 5.79
N ALA A 99 12.67 -8.26 5.24
CA ALA A 99 13.37 -7.13 4.59
C ALA A 99 14.01 -6.21 5.63
N GLY A 100 13.30 -5.94 6.74
CA GLY A 100 13.81 -5.05 7.77
C GLY A 100 12.74 -4.60 8.76
N THR A 101 13.02 -3.47 9.39
CA THR A 101 12.11 -2.82 10.34
C THR A 101 11.96 -1.34 9.95
N ALA A 102 10.72 -0.90 9.77
CA ALA A 102 10.35 0.50 9.62
C ALA A 102 10.08 1.12 10.99
N GLU A 103 10.72 2.22 11.30
CA GLU A 103 10.43 3.05 12.48
C GLU A 103 9.73 4.32 12.03
N LEU A 104 8.44 4.41 12.33
CA LEU A 104 7.55 5.48 11.88
C LEU A 104 7.09 6.32 13.09
N VAL A 105 6.82 7.60 12.86
CA VAL A 105 6.17 8.46 13.85
C VAL A 105 4.76 8.77 13.36
N ILE A 106 3.75 8.20 14.02
CA ILE A 106 2.34 8.34 13.68
C ILE A 106 1.63 8.98 14.84
N ASP A 107 0.99 10.14 14.62
CA ASP A 107 0.30 10.91 15.67
C ASP A 107 1.18 11.13 16.93
N GLY A 108 2.48 11.43 16.69
CA GLY A 108 3.46 11.66 17.76
C GLY A 108 3.94 10.41 18.52
N GLN A 109 3.49 9.22 18.12
CA GLN A 109 3.92 7.93 18.67
C GLN A 109 4.89 7.23 17.74
N THR A 110 6.01 6.77 18.28
CA THR A 110 6.96 5.96 17.52
C THR A 110 6.51 4.50 17.50
N VAL A 111 6.34 3.93 16.31
CA VAL A 111 6.04 2.51 16.09
C VAL A 111 7.15 1.86 15.29
N LYS A 112 7.39 0.56 15.54
CA LYS A 112 8.39 -0.25 14.81
C LYS A 112 7.67 -1.43 14.17
N LEU A 113 7.67 -1.46 12.86
CA LEU A 113 6.93 -2.43 12.07
C LEU A 113 7.89 -3.32 11.28
N LYS A 114 7.66 -4.62 11.30
CA LYS A 114 8.37 -5.59 10.47
C LYS A 114 7.90 -5.46 9.03
N VAL A 115 8.86 -5.42 8.12
CA VAL A 115 8.65 -5.35 6.67
C VAL A 115 9.21 -6.61 6.04
N PHE A 116 8.42 -7.27 5.20
CA PHE A 116 8.76 -8.56 4.60
C PHE A 116 9.09 -8.41 3.12
N ASP A 117 9.94 -9.29 2.58
CA ASP A 117 10.30 -9.27 1.15
C ASP A 117 9.47 -10.31 0.38
N GLU A 118 8.64 -9.85 -0.53
CA GLU A 118 7.86 -10.69 -1.44
C GLU A 118 8.43 -10.77 -2.87
N GLY A 119 9.69 -10.40 -3.03
CA GLY A 119 10.41 -10.46 -4.30
C GLY A 119 10.35 -9.14 -5.06
N GLU A 120 9.23 -8.75 -5.66
CA GLU A 120 9.12 -7.50 -6.41
C GLU A 120 8.81 -6.30 -5.51
N THR A 121 8.03 -6.50 -4.46
CA THR A 121 7.65 -5.50 -3.48
C THR A 121 8.03 -5.93 -2.07
N PHE A 122 7.93 -5.00 -1.14
CA PHE A 122 7.89 -5.32 0.27
C PHE A 122 6.44 -5.35 0.75
N LEU A 123 6.15 -6.25 1.69
CA LEU A 123 4.86 -6.37 2.36
C LEU A 123 4.95 -5.83 3.78
N LEU A 124 4.03 -4.95 4.15
CA LEU A 124 3.84 -4.46 5.50
C LEU A 124 2.45 -4.87 6.01
N PRO A 125 2.30 -6.02 6.68
CA PRO A 125 1.07 -6.37 7.37
C PRO A 125 0.97 -5.63 8.69
N PHE A 126 -0.21 -5.11 9.05
CA PHE A 126 -0.41 -4.42 10.32
C PHE A 126 -1.82 -4.58 10.87
N ASN A 127 -1.93 -4.44 12.19
CA ASN A 127 -3.17 -4.23 12.92
C ASN A 127 -3.15 -2.84 13.55
N ASP A 128 -4.34 -2.26 13.70
CA ASP A 128 -4.53 -0.98 14.38
C ASP A 128 -5.85 -0.96 15.17
N LYS A 129 -6.20 0.13 15.81
CA LYS A 129 -7.42 0.20 16.63
C LYS A 129 -8.72 0.25 15.81
N THR A 130 -8.67 0.34 14.49
CA THR A 130 -9.85 0.26 13.62
C THR A 130 -10.28 -1.18 13.34
N ASN A 131 -9.43 -2.17 13.58
CA ASN A 131 -9.69 -3.58 13.30
C ASN A 131 -10.97 -4.08 13.98
N SER A 132 -11.80 -4.81 13.25
CA SER A 132 -13.13 -5.33 13.66
C SER A 132 -14.16 -4.26 14.02
N ILE A 133 -13.87 -2.97 13.79
CA ILE A 133 -14.79 -1.84 14.04
C ILE A 133 -15.07 -1.12 12.71
N LYS A 134 -14.04 -0.67 12.02
CA LYS A 134 -14.10 0.08 10.76
C LYS A 134 -13.41 -0.66 9.62
N THR A 135 -12.46 -1.54 9.95
CA THR A 135 -11.63 -2.30 9.01
C THR A 135 -11.65 -3.78 9.33
N TYR A 136 -11.16 -4.60 8.40
CA TYR A 136 -11.13 -6.05 8.54
C TYR A 136 -10.38 -6.52 9.81
N GLY A 137 -10.96 -7.45 10.55
CA GLY A 137 -10.42 -7.94 11.82
C GLY A 137 -9.09 -8.69 11.71
N GLY A 138 -8.80 -9.29 10.55
CA GLY A 138 -7.55 -10.00 10.28
C GLY A 138 -6.35 -9.10 9.99
N GLY A 139 -6.53 -7.78 9.97
CA GLY A 139 -5.49 -6.81 9.64
C GLY A 139 -5.54 -6.34 8.20
N ARG A 140 -4.68 -5.37 7.89
CA ARG A 140 -4.49 -4.81 6.55
C ARG A 140 -3.05 -4.89 6.12
N TYR A 141 -2.81 -4.68 4.84
CA TYR A 141 -1.53 -4.87 4.18
C TYR A 141 -1.20 -3.67 3.32
N ILE A 142 0.06 -3.33 3.23
CA ILE A 142 0.59 -2.32 2.31
C ILE A 142 1.67 -2.97 1.49
N ASN A 143 1.54 -2.92 0.17
CA ASN A 143 2.61 -3.27 -0.76
C ASN A 143 3.48 -2.04 -0.96
N ILE A 144 4.72 -2.10 -0.53
CA ILE A 144 5.69 -1.02 -0.63
C ILE A 144 6.62 -1.31 -1.79
N GLU A 145 6.67 -0.42 -2.78
CA GLU A 145 7.63 -0.55 -3.85
C GLU A 145 9.06 -0.44 -3.31
N LYS A 146 9.99 -1.29 -3.78
CA LYS A 146 11.38 -1.28 -3.29
C LYS A 146 12.08 0.06 -3.47
N ARG A 147 11.67 0.87 -4.45
CA ARG A 147 12.16 2.25 -4.64
C ARG A 147 11.71 3.24 -3.55
N ALA A 148 10.69 2.91 -2.77
CA ALA A 148 10.25 3.71 -1.62
C ALA A 148 11.16 3.52 -0.40
N VAL A 149 12.14 2.60 -0.49
CA VAL A 149 13.21 2.43 0.47
C VAL A 149 14.50 2.94 -0.16
N ASN A 150 15.11 3.94 0.46
CA ASN A 150 16.35 4.55 0.00
C ASN A 150 17.32 4.66 1.18
N ASP A 151 18.43 3.92 1.11
CA ASP A 151 19.41 3.78 2.20
C ASP A 151 18.74 3.35 3.52
N ASP A 152 18.59 4.26 4.47
CA ASP A 152 17.99 4.04 5.79
C ASP A 152 16.61 4.73 5.97
N GLU A 153 15.98 5.15 4.87
CA GLU A 153 14.66 5.78 4.87
C GLU A 153 13.62 4.89 4.17
N ILE A 154 12.37 4.96 4.63
CA ILE A 154 11.22 4.27 4.04
C ILE A 154 10.03 5.21 4.02
N THR A 155 9.29 5.22 2.91
CA THR A 155 8.00 5.88 2.81
C THR A 155 6.88 4.84 2.87
N VAL A 156 5.96 5.01 3.80
CA VAL A 156 4.78 4.14 3.98
C VAL A 156 3.52 4.98 3.79
N ASP A 157 2.71 4.61 2.79
CA ASP A 157 1.43 5.26 2.51
C ASP A 157 0.28 4.37 3.00
N PHE A 158 -0.28 4.68 4.17
CA PHE A 158 -1.42 3.94 4.72
C PHE A 158 -2.72 4.15 3.93
N ASN A 159 -2.79 5.16 3.04
CA ASN A 159 -3.92 5.33 2.13
C ASN A 159 -4.02 4.21 1.09
N GLU A 160 -2.93 3.49 0.84
CA GLU A 160 -2.85 2.32 -0.04
C GLU A 160 -3.07 1.00 0.70
N ALA A 161 -3.34 1.05 2.02
CA ALA A 161 -3.65 -0.16 2.78
C ALA A 161 -4.91 -0.85 2.23
N HIS A 162 -4.82 -2.17 2.07
CA HIS A 162 -5.89 -2.99 1.53
C HIS A 162 -6.10 -4.24 2.39
N ASN A 163 -7.26 -4.86 2.24
CA ASN A 163 -7.55 -6.16 2.84
C ASN A 163 -6.82 -7.26 2.05
N PHE A 164 -6.53 -8.36 2.72
CA PHE A 164 -6.00 -9.53 2.04
C PHE A 164 -7.12 -10.48 1.62
N TYR A 165 -6.82 -11.47 0.79
CA TYR A 165 -7.81 -12.32 0.12
C TYR A 165 -8.79 -13.01 1.05
N CYS A 166 -8.37 -13.35 2.26
CA CYS A 166 -9.25 -13.95 3.27
C CYS A 166 -10.36 -13.03 3.79
N ALA A 167 -10.25 -11.71 3.58
CA ALA A 167 -11.34 -10.77 3.87
C ALA A 167 -12.47 -10.86 2.83
N TYR A 168 -12.14 -11.29 1.61
CA TYR A 168 -13.10 -11.43 0.52
C TYR A 168 -13.62 -12.86 0.37
N ASN A 169 -12.77 -13.86 0.70
CA ASN A 169 -13.13 -15.27 0.56
C ASN A 169 -12.45 -16.10 1.65
N ILE A 170 -13.27 -16.69 2.53
CA ILE A 170 -12.82 -17.47 3.70
C ILE A 170 -11.97 -18.70 3.35
N ASN A 171 -11.99 -19.14 2.09
CA ASN A 171 -11.20 -20.30 1.63
C ASN A 171 -9.71 -19.97 1.46
N TYR A 172 -9.32 -18.69 1.50
CA TYR A 172 -7.92 -18.29 1.42
C TYR A 172 -7.23 -18.35 2.78
N VAL A 173 -6.00 -18.85 2.77
CA VAL A 173 -5.11 -18.86 3.95
C VAL A 173 -4.15 -17.69 3.83
N CYS A 174 -4.23 -16.77 4.80
CA CYS A 174 -3.53 -15.49 4.75
C CYS A 174 -2.54 -15.35 5.91
N PRO A 175 -1.41 -14.65 5.72
CA PRO A 175 -0.50 -14.33 6.81
C PRO A 175 -1.16 -13.33 7.78
N LEU A 176 -1.10 -13.63 9.07
CA LEU A 176 -1.56 -12.70 10.10
C LEU A 176 -0.46 -11.68 10.42
N PRO A 177 -0.80 -10.38 10.60
CA PRO A 177 0.17 -9.41 11.07
C PRO A 177 0.82 -9.87 12.38
N PRO A 178 2.16 -9.83 12.49
CA PRO A 178 2.83 -10.21 13.73
C PRO A 178 2.51 -9.21 14.85
N SER A 179 2.64 -9.65 16.10
CA SER A 179 2.35 -8.80 17.28
C SER A 179 3.14 -7.49 17.30
N GLU A 180 4.33 -7.48 16.72
CA GLU A 180 5.19 -6.30 16.57
C GLU A 180 4.57 -5.24 15.64
N ASN A 181 3.71 -5.66 14.72
CA ASN A 181 3.02 -4.79 13.76
C ASN A 181 1.65 -4.34 14.27
N ASN A 182 1.42 -4.37 15.57
CA ASN A 182 0.20 -3.84 16.17
C ASN A 182 0.37 -2.36 16.50
N ILE A 183 -0.30 -1.50 15.73
CA ILE A 183 -0.28 -0.05 15.90
C ILE A 183 -1.33 0.35 16.94
N GLY A 184 -0.88 0.95 18.04
CA GLY A 184 -1.73 1.31 19.20
C GLY A 184 -2.64 2.51 18.99
N ILE A 185 -2.87 2.97 17.76
CA ILE A 185 -3.74 4.10 17.38
C ILE A 185 -4.66 3.71 16.22
N GLU A 186 -5.68 4.51 15.94
CA GLU A 186 -6.54 4.33 14.77
C GLU A 186 -5.85 4.84 13.50
N ILE A 187 -5.87 4.06 12.43
CA ILE A 187 -5.40 4.43 11.10
C ILE A 187 -6.62 4.54 10.19
N ASP A 188 -7.25 5.72 10.19
CA ASP A 188 -8.42 6.03 9.35
C ASP A 188 -7.96 6.36 7.90
N ALA A 189 -7.27 5.42 7.28
CA ALA A 189 -6.79 5.47 5.89
C ALA A 189 -6.85 4.09 5.25
N GLY A 190 -6.87 4.01 3.91
CA GLY A 190 -6.91 2.75 3.16
C GLY A 190 -8.30 2.11 3.11
N GLU A 191 -8.34 0.82 2.86
CA GLU A 191 -9.57 0.03 2.69
C GLU A 191 -10.25 -0.24 4.03
N ARG A 192 -11.57 -0.18 4.02
CA ARG A 192 -12.47 -0.51 5.14
C ARG A 192 -12.88 -1.99 5.08
N THR A 193 -13.76 -2.40 6.00
CA THR A 193 -14.35 -3.75 5.96
C THR A 193 -15.08 -3.99 4.65
N TYR A 194 -14.83 -5.13 4.01
CA TYR A 194 -15.50 -5.54 2.78
C TYR A 194 -16.85 -6.21 3.10
N GLY A 195 -17.92 -5.72 2.48
CA GLY A 195 -19.27 -6.26 2.66
C GLY A 195 -19.80 -6.15 4.09
N ASP A 196 -20.91 -6.83 4.37
CA ASP A 196 -21.56 -6.87 5.70
C ASP A 196 -20.87 -7.86 6.68
N HIS A 197 -19.65 -8.30 6.38
CA HIS A 197 -18.95 -9.28 7.21
C HIS A 197 -18.41 -8.65 8.49
N GLN A 198 -19.30 -8.42 9.45
CA GLN A 198 -18.92 -8.49 10.86
C GLN A 198 -18.66 -9.97 11.16
N HIS A 199 -17.41 -10.39 11.02
CA HIS A 199 -17.00 -11.71 11.51
C HIS A 199 -16.97 -11.64 13.04
N ASP A 200 -17.94 -12.29 13.66
CA ASP A 200 -17.98 -12.65 15.07
C ASP A 200 -16.76 -13.51 15.47
#